data_eb0b42682076fe8ff7eef45b0877492a
#
_entry.id   eb0b42682076fe8ff7eef45b0877492a
#
_cell.length_a   1.000
_cell.length_b   1.000
_cell.length_c   1.000
_cell.angle_alpha   90.00
_cell.angle_beta   90.00
_cell.angle_gamma   90.00
#
_symmetry.space_group_name_H-M   'P 1'
#
loop_
_entity.id
_entity.type
_entity.pdbx_description
1 polymer ?
#
loop_
_entity_poly.entity_id
_entity_poly.type
_entity_poly.pdbx_seq_one_letter_code
_entity_poly.pdbx_strand_id
1 'polypeptide(L)'
;EKEICEMIDFKYFKAEGYVPDKRYTLKEKIVELRKILGVASLENLTSFNHLVSYRNTREFTTKSIVNSNIMLELASKKARDTTTTKLNRKKLEKSLPALRELTRQDPEVFPQRLHDILLDCGVVLVGLPALPNANLNGATKKFGNGSALLLLTDRNKVSDIFWFSLFHEIGHILENDFSSDDENGELYRRSEERADQFAKDFLIRPEDYQAFVEKGNFDKSDILRFAEEIDIHPSVVLGRLQNEGILSFDRFRELKENYYFVS
;
A
#
# COMPACT_ATOMS: atom_id res chain seq x y z
N GLU A 1 -21.03 16.67 -9.25
CA GLU A 1 -21.12 15.21 -9.09
C GLU A 1 -21.11 14.44 -10.42
N LYS A 2 -21.75 14.96 -11.49
CA LYS A 2 -21.76 14.27 -12.80
C LYS A 2 -20.35 14.04 -13.32
N GLU A 3 -19.56 15.09 -13.41
CA GLU A 3 -18.16 15.04 -13.86
C GLU A 3 -17.32 14.11 -13.00
N ILE A 4 -17.52 14.13 -11.68
CA ILE A 4 -16.80 13.24 -10.75
C ILE A 4 -17.19 11.79 -10.99
N CYS A 5 -18.48 11.49 -11.16
CA CYS A 5 -18.95 10.14 -11.46
C CYS A 5 -18.36 9.61 -12.79
N GLU A 6 -18.14 10.47 -13.78
CA GLU A 6 -17.50 10.12 -15.07
C GLU A 6 -16.00 9.81 -14.94
N MET A 7 -15.33 10.28 -13.87
CA MET A 7 -13.93 9.94 -13.56
C MET A 7 -13.77 8.55 -12.93
N ILE A 8 -14.87 7.95 -12.47
CA ILE A 8 -14.92 6.70 -11.71
C ILE A 8 -15.23 5.52 -12.64
N ASP A 9 -14.44 4.47 -12.61
CA ASP A 9 -14.77 3.24 -13.32
C ASP A 9 -15.83 2.44 -12.55
N PHE A 10 -17.12 2.66 -12.90
CA PHE A 10 -18.22 1.98 -12.25
C PHE A 10 -18.25 0.46 -12.48
N LYS A 11 -17.52 -0.05 -13.50
CA LYS A 11 -17.40 -1.49 -13.74
C LYS A 11 -16.67 -2.19 -12.59
N TYR A 12 -15.71 -1.50 -11.96
CA TYR A 12 -15.03 -2.00 -10.77
C TYR A 12 -16.03 -2.40 -9.68
N PHE A 13 -17.01 -1.54 -9.38
CA PHE A 13 -18.00 -1.79 -8.32
C PHE A 13 -18.92 -2.98 -8.62
N LYS A 14 -19.17 -3.26 -9.90
CA LYS A 14 -19.88 -4.47 -10.32
C LYS A 14 -19.01 -5.72 -10.18
N ALA A 15 -17.78 -5.65 -10.67
CA ALA A 15 -16.84 -6.77 -10.63
C ALA A 15 -16.52 -7.21 -9.19
N GLU A 16 -16.38 -6.24 -8.27
CA GLU A 16 -16.11 -6.49 -6.85
C GLU A 16 -17.39 -6.72 -6.01
N GLY A 17 -18.56 -6.86 -6.66
CA GLY A 17 -19.81 -7.19 -5.96
C GLY A 17 -20.41 -6.09 -5.09
N TYR A 18 -19.90 -4.85 -5.16
CA TYR A 18 -20.48 -3.72 -4.42
C TYR A 18 -21.88 -3.36 -4.90
N VAL A 19 -22.18 -3.60 -6.16
CA VAL A 19 -23.50 -3.41 -6.77
C VAL A 19 -23.85 -4.57 -7.70
N PRO A 20 -25.16 -4.89 -7.91
CA PRO A 20 -25.60 -5.89 -8.87
C PRO A 20 -25.12 -5.59 -10.29
N ASP A 21 -24.84 -6.63 -11.08
CA ASP A 21 -24.49 -6.47 -12.49
C ASP A 21 -25.73 -6.22 -13.36
N LYS A 22 -26.14 -4.96 -13.44
CA LYS A 22 -27.24 -4.46 -14.29
C LYS A 22 -26.84 -3.15 -14.97
N ARG A 23 -27.72 -2.63 -15.82
CA ARG A 23 -27.55 -1.28 -16.37
C ARG A 23 -27.94 -0.24 -15.32
N TYR A 24 -27.17 0.84 -15.25
CA TYR A 24 -27.37 1.97 -14.36
C TYR A 24 -27.38 3.27 -15.17
N THR A 25 -28.35 4.11 -14.92
CA THR A 25 -28.32 5.52 -15.34
C THR A 25 -27.27 6.29 -14.55
N LEU A 26 -26.89 7.46 -15.04
CA LEU A 26 -25.91 8.31 -14.32
C LEU A 26 -26.40 8.68 -12.90
N LYS A 27 -27.69 8.99 -12.74
CA LYS A 27 -28.29 9.29 -11.43
C LYS A 27 -28.20 8.11 -10.48
N GLU A 28 -28.52 6.90 -10.95
CA GLU A 28 -28.41 5.68 -10.13
C GLU A 28 -26.97 5.40 -9.73
N LYS A 29 -25.99 5.60 -10.64
CA LYS A 29 -24.56 5.45 -10.29
C LYS A 29 -24.13 6.39 -9.18
N ILE A 30 -24.53 7.67 -9.23
CA ILE A 30 -24.22 8.65 -8.20
C ILE A 30 -24.82 8.22 -6.85
N VAL A 31 -26.08 7.79 -6.84
CA VAL A 31 -26.76 7.34 -5.62
C VAL A 31 -26.08 6.11 -5.01
N GLU A 32 -25.76 5.09 -5.83
CA GLU A 32 -25.08 3.89 -5.35
C GLU A 32 -23.67 4.19 -4.85
N LEU A 33 -22.88 5.01 -5.55
CA LEU A 33 -21.55 5.41 -5.10
C LEU A 33 -21.61 6.12 -3.75
N ARG A 34 -22.50 7.10 -3.57
CA ARG A 34 -22.68 7.79 -2.29
C ARG A 34 -23.03 6.83 -1.15
N LYS A 35 -23.92 5.87 -1.41
CA LYS A 35 -24.33 4.85 -0.45
C LYS A 35 -23.17 3.90 -0.09
N ILE A 36 -22.44 3.41 -1.09
CA ILE A 36 -21.30 2.50 -0.90
C ILE A 36 -20.21 3.21 -0.08
N LEU A 37 -19.87 4.43 -0.45
CA LEU A 37 -18.79 5.19 0.19
C LEU A 37 -19.22 5.86 1.50
N GLY A 38 -20.52 6.00 1.76
CA GLY A 38 -21.03 6.67 2.95
C GLY A 38 -20.81 8.19 2.92
N VAL A 39 -20.73 8.79 1.74
CA VAL A 39 -20.51 10.24 1.56
C VAL A 39 -21.81 10.98 1.23
N ALA A 40 -21.95 12.21 1.73
CA ALA A 40 -23.11 13.04 1.45
C ALA A 40 -23.10 13.57 0.00
N SER A 41 -21.92 13.81 -0.57
CA SER A 41 -21.71 14.18 -1.97
C SER A 41 -20.42 13.56 -2.50
N LEU A 42 -20.36 13.22 -3.81
CA LEU A 42 -19.12 12.80 -4.46
C LEU A 42 -18.09 13.94 -4.52
N GLU A 43 -18.50 15.19 -4.35
CA GLU A 43 -17.61 16.35 -4.28
C GLU A 43 -16.62 16.24 -3.12
N ASN A 44 -17.00 15.57 -2.03
CA ASN A 44 -16.12 15.31 -0.90
C ASN A 44 -14.88 14.47 -1.27
N LEU A 45 -14.92 13.77 -2.42
CA LEU A 45 -13.81 12.97 -2.92
C LEU A 45 -12.76 13.78 -3.69
N THR A 46 -13.04 15.05 -4.02
CA THR A 46 -12.14 15.89 -4.83
C THR A 46 -11.05 16.55 -4.01
N SER A 47 -11.24 16.68 -2.70
CA SER A 47 -10.26 17.29 -1.81
C SER A 47 -9.11 16.32 -1.54
N PHE A 48 -7.88 16.82 -1.60
CA PHE A 48 -6.73 16.07 -1.12
C PHE A 48 -6.92 15.81 0.38
N ASN A 49 -6.87 14.56 0.79
CA ASN A 49 -7.10 14.21 2.18
C ASN A 49 -5.76 14.28 2.94
N HIS A 50 -5.50 15.41 3.60
CA HIS A 50 -4.30 15.65 4.39
C HIS A 50 -4.13 14.71 5.61
N LEU A 51 -5.16 13.93 5.96
CA LEU A 51 -5.10 12.94 7.06
C LEU A 51 -4.63 11.56 6.61
N VAL A 52 -4.11 11.45 5.38
CA VAL A 52 -3.74 10.19 4.75
C VAL A 52 -2.41 10.34 4.04
N SER A 53 -1.49 9.47 4.36
CA SER A 53 -0.28 9.30 3.55
C SER A 53 -0.61 8.41 2.34
N TYR A 54 -0.30 8.88 1.14
CA TYR A 54 -0.52 8.17 -0.11
C TYR A 54 0.83 7.88 -0.76
N ARG A 55 1.21 6.63 -0.85
CA ARG A 55 2.34 6.28 -1.68
C ARG A 55 1.97 6.38 -3.17
N ASN A 56 2.34 7.49 -3.78
CA ASN A 56 2.06 7.74 -5.19
C ASN A 56 3.35 8.02 -5.98
N THR A 57 3.47 7.40 -7.14
CA THR A 57 4.64 7.51 -8.03
C THR A 57 4.45 8.55 -9.16
N ARG A 58 3.32 9.28 -9.18
CA ARG A 58 2.95 10.21 -10.29
C ARG A 58 2.30 11.47 -9.75
N GLU A 59 2.28 12.52 -10.57
CA GLU A 59 1.56 13.75 -10.28
C GLU A 59 0.07 13.51 -9.97
N PHE A 60 -0.44 14.20 -8.97
CA PHE A 60 -1.83 14.13 -8.56
C PHE A 60 -2.72 14.86 -9.58
N THR A 61 -3.54 14.10 -10.28
CA THR A 61 -4.65 14.66 -11.07
C THR A 61 -5.94 14.58 -10.26
N THR A 62 -6.93 15.43 -10.54
CA THR A 62 -8.26 15.34 -9.89
C THR A 62 -8.82 13.92 -9.99
N LYS A 63 -8.64 13.25 -11.13
CA LYS A 63 -9.10 11.88 -11.34
C LYS A 63 -8.38 10.90 -10.40
N SER A 64 -7.06 11.02 -10.24
CA SER A 64 -6.31 10.14 -9.34
C SER A 64 -6.65 10.38 -7.87
N ILE A 65 -6.85 11.63 -7.47
CA ILE A 65 -7.29 12.00 -6.11
C ILE A 65 -8.66 11.37 -5.81
N VAL A 66 -9.65 11.55 -6.68
CA VAL A 66 -10.99 10.99 -6.51
C VAL A 66 -10.92 9.47 -6.34
N ASN A 67 -10.20 8.77 -7.23
CA ASN A 67 -10.15 7.31 -7.18
C ASN A 67 -9.31 6.79 -5.99
N SER A 68 -8.28 7.50 -5.55
CA SER A 68 -7.54 7.17 -4.33
C SER A 68 -8.39 7.36 -3.07
N ASN A 69 -9.16 8.45 -2.99
CA ASN A 69 -10.09 8.69 -1.89
C ASN A 69 -11.19 7.61 -1.84
N ILE A 70 -11.69 7.14 -2.98
CA ILE A 70 -12.62 6.01 -3.04
C ILE A 70 -12.00 4.75 -2.41
N MET A 71 -10.78 4.39 -2.79
CA MET A 71 -10.08 3.24 -2.21
C MET A 71 -9.96 3.36 -0.70
N LEU A 72 -9.61 4.56 -0.22
CA LEU A 72 -9.49 4.83 1.19
C LEU A 72 -10.83 4.72 1.94
N GLU A 73 -11.94 5.24 1.38
CA GLU A 73 -13.25 5.13 2.00
C GLU A 73 -13.76 3.68 2.03
N LEU A 74 -13.53 2.91 0.96
CA LEU A 74 -13.83 1.47 0.93
C LEU A 74 -13.05 0.71 2.01
N ALA A 75 -11.74 0.98 2.11
CA ALA A 75 -10.89 0.36 3.13
C ALA A 75 -11.28 0.80 4.54
N SER A 76 -11.56 2.10 4.74
CA SER A 76 -12.02 2.64 6.03
C SER A 76 -13.31 2.00 6.49
N LYS A 77 -14.23 1.74 5.58
CA LYS A 77 -15.49 1.08 5.89
C LYS A 77 -15.30 -0.39 6.30
N LYS A 78 -14.41 -1.12 5.59
CA LYS A 78 -14.05 -2.50 5.97
C LYS A 78 -13.33 -2.57 7.32
N ALA A 79 -12.50 -1.58 7.65
CA ALA A 79 -11.65 -1.59 8.85
C ALA A 79 -12.31 -1.01 10.11
N ARG A 80 -13.31 -0.16 9.97
CA ARG A 80 -13.82 0.71 11.05
C ARG A 80 -14.16 -0.01 12.36
N ASP A 81 -14.78 -1.17 12.27
CA ASP A 81 -15.26 -1.93 13.42
C ASP A 81 -14.50 -3.25 13.63
N THR A 82 -13.34 -3.40 12.97
CA THR A 82 -12.57 -4.65 13.03
C THR A 82 -11.89 -4.83 14.38
N THR A 83 -11.45 -3.73 15.02
CA THR A 83 -10.77 -3.80 16.31
C THR A 83 -11.04 -2.58 17.18
N THR A 84 -11.02 -2.81 18.50
CA THR A 84 -10.99 -1.76 19.53
C THR A 84 -9.59 -1.54 20.10
N THR A 85 -8.61 -2.34 19.66
CA THR A 85 -7.21 -2.22 20.09
C THR A 85 -6.61 -0.93 19.57
N LYS A 86 -6.09 -0.10 20.47
CA LYS A 86 -5.40 1.12 20.10
C LYS A 86 -4.03 0.81 19.50
N LEU A 87 -3.60 1.63 18.55
CA LEU A 87 -2.26 1.54 17.96
C LEU A 87 -1.17 1.57 19.03
N ASN A 88 -0.35 0.53 19.06
CA ASN A 88 0.83 0.42 19.91
C ASN A 88 2.10 0.40 19.03
N ARG A 89 2.67 1.57 18.78
CA ARG A 89 3.87 1.73 17.94
C ARG A 89 5.09 0.97 18.46
N LYS A 90 5.29 0.92 19.79
CA LYS A 90 6.41 0.18 20.38
C LYS A 90 6.26 -1.34 20.14
N LYS A 91 5.01 -1.85 20.19
CA LYS A 91 4.74 -3.25 19.88
C LYS A 91 4.95 -3.53 18.39
N LEU A 92 4.47 -2.64 17.52
CA LEU A 92 4.67 -2.74 16.08
C LEU A 92 6.17 -2.74 15.72
N GLU A 93 6.96 -1.83 16.29
CA GLU A 93 8.41 -1.79 16.12
C GLU A 93 9.10 -3.10 16.53
N LYS A 94 8.71 -3.68 17.67
CA LYS A 94 9.20 -4.98 18.11
C LYS A 94 8.78 -6.14 17.21
N SER A 95 7.68 -6.00 16.47
CA SER A 95 7.18 -7.02 15.53
C SER A 95 7.80 -6.96 14.15
N LEU A 96 8.56 -5.90 13.83
CA LEU A 96 9.17 -5.71 12.51
C LEU A 96 10.03 -6.89 12.04
N PRO A 97 10.90 -7.50 12.87
CA PRO A 97 11.67 -8.67 12.44
C PRO A 97 10.77 -9.83 12.02
N ALA A 98 9.71 -10.13 12.79
CA ALA A 98 8.75 -11.18 12.45
C ALA A 98 7.98 -10.86 11.15
N LEU A 99 7.63 -9.59 10.91
CA LEU A 99 7.03 -9.15 9.64
C LEU A 99 7.98 -9.33 8.46
N ARG A 100 9.28 -9.05 8.66
CA ARG A 100 10.30 -9.23 7.63
C ARG A 100 10.50 -10.72 7.26
N GLU A 101 10.47 -11.62 8.23
CA GLU A 101 10.54 -13.08 8.01
C GLU A 101 9.39 -13.58 7.12
N LEU A 102 8.22 -12.92 7.12
CA LEU A 102 7.09 -13.31 6.27
C LEU A 102 7.41 -13.18 4.77
N THR A 103 8.37 -12.37 4.38
CA THR A 103 8.79 -12.24 2.98
C THR A 103 9.20 -13.57 2.36
N ARG A 104 9.70 -14.52 3.16
CA ARG A 104 10.17 -15.86 2.73
C ARG A 104 9.11 -16.94 2.85
N GLN A 105 7.93 -16.62 3.37
CA GLN A 105 6.86 -17.60 3.57
C GLN A 105 5.97 -17.69 2.34
N ASP A 106 5.37 -18.87 2.18
CA ASP A 106 4.44 -19.18 1.12
C ASP A 106 3.28 -18.14 1.09
N PRO A 107 2.90 -17.66 -0.11
CA PRO A 107 1.74 -16.76 -0.29
C PRO A 107 0.41 -17.29 0.27
N GLU A 108 0.27 -18.60 0.45
CA GLU A 108 -0.91 -19.19 1.08
C GLU A 108 -0.86 -19.11 2.62
N VAL A 109 0.32 -18.89 3.21
CA VAL A 109 0.53 -18.94 4.67
C VAL A 109 0.70 -17.56 5.29
N PHE A 110 1.53 -16.70 4.70
CA PHE A 110 1.89 -15.42 5.34
C PHE A 110 0.73 -14.44 5.53
N PRO A 111 -0.34 -14.40 4.71
CA PRO A 111 -1.36 -13.35 4.82
C PRO A 111 -2.08 -13.36 6.18
N GLN A 112 -2.42 -14.54 6.70
CA GLN A 112 -3.07 -14.64 8.00
C GLN A 112 -2.12 -14.19 9.12
N ARG A 113 -0.86 -14.62 9.10
CA ARG A 113 0.13 -14.21 10.11
C ARG A 113 0.41 -12.71 10.05
N LEU A 114 0.51 -12.14 8.85
CA LEU A 114 0.66 -10.71 8.64
C LEU A 114 -0.50 -9.94 9.27
N HIS A 115 -1.74 -10.37 8.97
CA HIS A 115 -2.95 -9.80 9.53
C HIS A 115 -2.94 -9.84 11.07
N ASP A 116 -2.65 -11.01 11.65
CA ASP A 116 -2.70 -11.20 13.09
C ASP A 116 -1.64 -10.38 13.84
N ILE A 117 -0.41 -10.31 13.33
CA ILE A 117 0.66 -9.49 13.91
C ILE A 117 0.27 -8.00 13.89
N LEU A 118 -0.24 -7.50 12.77
CA LEU A 118 -0.63 -6.09 12.64
C LEU A 118 -1.83 -5.77 13.52
N LEU A 119 -2.86 -6.64 13.53
CA LEU A 119 -4.07 -6.46 14.34
C LEU A 119 -3.75 -6.42 15.84
N ASP A 120 -2.83 -7.26 16.30
CA ASP A 120 -2.34 -7.29 17.69
C ASP A 120 -1.58 -6.01 18.08
N CYS A 121 -1.10 -5.26 17.10
CA CYS A 121 -0.51 -3.92 17.27
C CYS A 121 -1.53 -2.79 17.15
N GLY A 122 -2.80 -3.08 16.89
CA GLY A 122 -3.85 -2.07 16.65
C GLY A 122 -3.81 -1.49 15.23
N VAL A 123 -3.24 -2.22 14.29
CA VAL A 123 -3.21 -1.87 12.85
C VAL A 123 -4.13 -2.85 12.09
N VAL A 124 -5.13 -2.31 11.42
CA VAL A 124 -6.05 -3.10 10.58
C VAL A 124 -5.52 -3.08 9.14
N LEU A 125 -5.02 -4.22 8.68
CA LEU A 125 -4.61 -4.41 7.30
C LEU A 125 -5.85 -4.65 6.42
N VAL A 126 -5.99 -3.88 5.36
CA VAL A 126 -7.01 -4.07 4.32
C VAL A 126 -6.34 -4.16 2.95
N GLY A 127 -6.48 -5.32 2.30
CA GLY A 127 -6.13 -5.50 0.90
C GLY A 127 -7.33 -5.21 0.00
N LEU A 128 -7.14 -4.45 -1.08
CA LEU A 128 -8.19 -4.19 -2.07
C LEU A 128 -7.64 -4.36 -3.50
N PRO A 129 -8.42 -4.98 -4.41
CA PRO A 129 -8.14 -4.89 -5.83
C PRO A 129 -8.05 -3.44 -6.27
N ALA A 130 -7.08 -3.12 -7.12
CA ALA A 130 -6.82 -1.73 -7.50
C ALA A 130 -7.93 -1.14 -8.37
N LEU A 131 -8.53 -0.04 -7.95
CA LEU A 131 -9.45 0.74 -8.77
C LEU A 131 -8.67 1.44 -9.90
N PRO A 132 -9.10 1.34 -11.17
CA PRO A 132 -8.45 2.04 -12.26
C PRO A 132 -8.29 3.54 -11.99
N ASN A 133 -7.12 4.08 -12.28
CA ASN A 133 -6.71 5.46 -12.04
C ASN A 133 -6.52 5.88 -10.56
N ALA A 134 -6.65 4.99 -9.60
CA ALA A 134 -6.39 5.34 -8.20
C ALA A 134 -4.89 5.63 -7.92
N ASN A 135 -3.98 5.23 -8.76
CA ASN A 135 -2.53 5.46 -8.62
C ASN A 135 -1.98 5.24 -7.19
N LEU A 136 -2.57 4.33 -6.44
CA LEU A 136 -2.31 4.07 -5.03
C LEU A 136 -1.74 2.66 -4.85
N ASN A 137 -0.59 2.52 -4.22
CA ASN A 137 -0.04 1.23 -3.80
C ASN A 137 -0.40 0.93 -2.34
N GLY A 138 -0.35 1.94 -1.48
CA GLY A 138 -0.72 1.87 -0.08
C GLY A 138 -1.24 3.20 0.44
N ALA A 139 -1.85 3.17 1.62
CA ALA A 139 -2.24 4.34 2.38
C ALA A 139 -2.45 3.99 3.85
N THR A 140 -2.18 4.94 4.75
CA THR A 140 -2.47 4.81 6.17
C THR A 140 -3.41 5.88 6.66
N LYS A 141 -4.26 5.52 7.64
CA LYS A 141 -5.20 6.45 8.28
C LYS A 141 -5.38 6.08 9.76
N LYS A 142 -5.39 7.07 10.64
CA LYS A 142 -5.70 6.87 12.05
C LYS A 142 -7.19 7.06 12.30
N PHE A 143 -7.79 6.14 13.07
CA PHE A 143 -9.18 6.22 13.45
C PHE A 143 -9.38 6.92 14.80
N GLY A 144 -10.58 7.46 15.04
CA GLY A 144 -10.95 8.13 16.29
C GLY A 144 -10.90 7.22 17.52
N ASN A 145 -11.04 5.90 17.36
CA ASN A 145 -10.89 4.91 18.45
C ASN A 145 -9.40 4.65 18.82
N GLY A 146 -8.47 5.23 18.06
CA GLY A 146 -7.03 5.13 18.28
C GLY A 146 -6.34 3.98 17.53
N SER A 147 -7.06 3.14 16.79
CA SER A 147 -6.47 2.16 15.86
C SER A 147 -6.00 2.82 14.57
N ALA A 148 -5.23 2.11 13.76
CA ALA A 148 -4.78 2.57 12.46
C ALA A 148 -5.26 1.63 11.34
N LEU A 149 -5.58 2.18 10.17
CA LEU A 149 -5.75 1.47 8.91
C LEU A 149 -4.41 1.44 8.17
N LEU A 150 -4.08 0.29 7.61
CA LEU A 150 -3.05 0.11 6.58
C LEU A 150 -3.74 -0.50 5.36
N LEU A 151 -3.92 0.30 4.32
CA LEU A 151 -4.45 -0.14 3.04
C LEU A 151 -3.30 -0.54 2.11
N LEU A 152 -3.42 -1.68 1.45
CA LEU A 152 -2.59 -2.05 0.31
C LEU A 152 -3.46 -2.37 -0.90
N THR A 153 -2.96 -2.10 -2.10
CA THR A 153 -3.63 -2.46 -3.35
C THR A 153 -2.76 -3.40 -4.19
N ASP A 154 -3.39 -4.21 -5.02
CA ASP A 154 -2.69 -5.09 -5.95
C ASP A 154 -2.38 -4.42 -7.30
N ARG A 155 -2.21 -3.10 -7.31
CA ARG A 155 -2.00 -2.32 -8.54
C ARG A 155 -0.89 -2.86 -9.44
N ASN A 156 0.22 -3.24 -8.86
CA ASN A 156 1.38 -3.75 -9.59
C ASN A 156 1.52 -5.28 -9.53
N LYS A 157 0.76 -5.93 -8.65
CA LYS A 157 0.62 -7.40 -8.51
C LYS A 157 1.92 -8.18 -8.34
N VAL A 158 3.01 -7.53 -7.92
CA VAL A 158 4.33 -8.17 -7.75
C VAL A 158 4.83 -8.07 -6.31
N SER A 159 5.46 -9.14 -5.86
CA SER A 159 5.86 -9.35 -4.47
C SER A 159 6.81 -8.29 -3.93
N ASP A 160 7.78 -7.81 -4.71
CA ASP A 160 8.70 -6.75 -4.29
C ASP A 160 7.98 -5.43 -3.97
N ILE A 161 7.02 -5.04 -4.82
CA ILE A 161 6.22 -3.82 -4.60
C ILE A 161 5.29 -3.98 -3.41
N PHE A 162 4.71 -5.18 -3.22
CA PHE A 162 3.87 -5.47 -2.05
C PHE A 162 4.66 -5.28 -0.74
N TRP A 163 5.81 -5.95 -0.61
CA TRP A 163 6.62 -5.89 0.61
C TRP A 163 7.18 -4.50 0.85
N PHE A 164 7.67 -3.84 -0.21
CA PHE A 164 8.14 -2.47 -0.07
C PHE A 164 7.01 -1.53 0.36
N SER A 165 5.82 -1.63 -0.23
CA SER A 165 4.68 -0.80 0.14
C SER A 165 4.22 -1.06 1.57
N LEU A 166 4.20 -2.31 2.02
CA LEU A 166 3.87 -2.66 3.39
C LEU A 166 4.80 -1.96 4.40
N PHE A 167 6.12 -2.07 4.20
CA PHE A 167 7.09 -1.45 5.11
C PHE A 167 7.11 0.07 5.00
N HIS A 168 6.86 0.64 3.83
CA HIS A 168 6.67 2.08 3.65
C HIS A 168 5.49 2.61 4.48
N GLU A 169 4.33 1.96 4.39
CA GLU A 169 3.15 2.32 5.19
C GLU A 169 3.38 2.12 6.70
N ILE A 170 4.10 1.06 7.09
CA ILE A 170 4.53 0.88 8.48
C ILE A 170 5.44 2.03 8.94
N GLY A 171 6.30 2.54 8.07
CA GLY A 171 7.14 3.72 8.34
C GLY A 171 6.29 4.93 8.74
N HIS A 172 5.27 5.27 7.98
CA HIS A 172 4.33 6.34 8.32
C HIS A 172 3.63 6.11 9.68
N ILE A 173 3.20 4.88 9.95
CA ILE A 173 2.56 4.54 11.24
C ILE A 173 3.52 4.74 12.41
N LEU A 174 4.77 4.31 12.29
CA LEU A 174 5.79 4.43 13.34
C LEU A 174 6.16 5.89 13.62
N GLU A 175 6.27 6.71 12.58
CA GLU A 175 6.49 8.16 12.68
C GLU A 175 5.26 8.91 13.22
N ASN A 176 4.09 8.25 13.31
CA ASN A 176 2.77 8.85 13.56
C ASN A 176 2.40 9.92 12.53
N ASP A 177 2.84 9.70 11.32
CA ASP A 177 2.68 10.62 10.21
C ASP A 177 1.47 10.23 9.37
N PHE A 178 0.30 10.59 9.90
CA PHE A 178 -1.01 10.35 9.27
C PHE A 178 -1.58 11.62 8.61
N SER A 179 -0.84 12.73 8.67
CA SER A 179 -1.32 14.01 8.15
C SER A 179 -0.21 14.82 7.53
N SER A 180 -0.48 15.47 6.43
CA SER A 180 0.34 16.57 5.92
C SER A 180 -0.46 17.87 6.02
N ASP A 181 -0.28 18.65 7.08
CA ASP A 181 -0.84 20.00 7.22
C ASP A 181 -0.05 21.04 6.38
N ASP A 182 0.57 20.58 5.30
CA ASP A 182 1.50 21.39 4.51
C ASP A 182 0.85 21.91 3.24
N GLU A 183 0.55 23.20 3.24
CA GLU A 183 0.05 23.92 2.06
C GLU A 183 1.02 23.89 0.87
N ASN A 184 2.31 23.61 1.10
CA ASN A 184 3.37 23.64 0.08
C ASN A 184 3.84 22.24 -0.37
N GLY A 185 3.36 21.16 0.23
CA GLY A 185 3.74 19.79 -0.12
C GLY A 185 5.19 19.39 0.27
N GLU A 186 5.95 20.27 0.93
CA GLU A 186 7.35 19.98 1.31
C GLU A 186 7.43 18.99 2.47
N LEU A 187 6.60 19.16 3.50
CA LEU A 187 6.52 18.24 4.63
C LEU A 187 6.04 16.85 4.16
N TYR A 188 5.04 16.83 3.27
CA TYR A 188 4.58 15.60 2.64
C TYR A 188 5.72 14.89 1.92
N ARG A 189 6.47 15.58 1.05
CA ARG A 189 7.60 14.98 0.33
C ARG A 189 8.67 14.43 1.27
N ARG A 190 9.01 15.17 2.33
CA ARG A 190 9.97 14.71 3.35
C ARG A 190 9.47 13.48 4.11
N SER A 191 8.17 13.40 4.36
CA SER A 191 7.54 12.24 4.98
C SER A 191 7.66 11.00 4.09
N GLU A 192 7.34 11.14 2.81
CA GLU A 192 7.49 10.07 1.82
C GLU A 192 8.95 9.60 1.69
N GLU A 193 9.91 10.55 1.65
CA GLU A 193 11.34 10.24 1.61
C GLU A 193 11.78 9.45 2.85
N ARG A 194 11.29 9.79 4.06
CA ARG A 194 11.60 9.05 5.29
C ARG A 194 10.98 7.65 5.28
N ALA A 195 9.72 7.51 4.86
CA ALA A 195 9.06 6.22 4.77
C ALA A 195 9.72 5.31 3.72
N ASP A 196 10.11 5.86 2.57
CA ASP A 196 10.88 5.15 1.54
C ASP A 196 12.24 4.69 2.08
N GLN A 197 12.96 5.57 2.79
CA GLN A 197 14.25 5.24 3.37
C GLN A 197 14.11 4.17 4.45
N PHE A 198 13.11 4.30 5.33
CA PHE A 198 12.80 3.28 6.33
C PHE A 198 12.55 1.90 5.70
N ALA A 199 11.69 1.84 4.66
CA ALA A 199 11.41 0.58 3.98
C ALA A 199 12.66 -0.04 3.34
N LYS A 200 13.49 0.78 2.67
CA LYS A 200 14.76 0.34 2.06
C LYS A 200 15.71 -0.25 3.09
N ASP A 201 15.95 0.48 4.18
CA ASP A 201 16.96 0.13 5.17
C ASP A 201 16.52 -1.02 6.06
N PHE A 202 15.21 -1.13 6.31
CA PHE A 202 14.69 -2.23 7.12
C PHE A 202 14.63 -3.55 6.32
N LEU A 203 14.21 -3.51 5.06
CA LEU A 203 14.18 -4.71 4.21
C LEU A 203 15.60 -5.23 3.94
N ILE A 204 16.55 -4.35 3.59
CA ILE A 204 17.94 -4.68 3.33
C ILE A 204 18.81 -3.64 4.04
N ARG A 205 19.56 -4.05 5.05
CA ARG A 205 20.45 -3.13 5.78
C ARG A 205 21.41 -2.40 4.84
N PRO A 206 21.65 -1.11 5.04
CA PRO A 206 22.52 -0.31 4.16
C PRO A 206 23.89 -0.93 3.95
N GLU A 207 24.50 -1.46 5.01
CA GLU A 207 25.84 -2.04 4.98
C GLU A 207 25.87 -3.31 4.12
N ASP A 208 24.88 -4.19 4.25
CA ASP A 208 24.78 -5.42 3.48
C ASP A 208 24.56 -5.11 2.01
N TYR A 209 23.67 -4.15 1.72
CA TYR A 209 23.39 -3.72 0.36
C TYR A 209 24.59 -3.08 -0.32
N GLN A 210 25.28 -2.18 0.37
CA GLN A 210 26.49 -1.53 -0.15
C GLN A 210 27.57 -2.56 -0.47
N ALA A 211 27.84 -3.50 0.45
CA ALA A 211 28.81 -4.57 0.24
C ALA A 211 28.43 -5.47 -0.95
N PHE A 212 27.14 -5.70 -1.18
CA PHE A 212 26.65 -6.45 -2.34
C PHE A 212 26.86 -5.68 -3.64
N VAL A 213 26.50 -4.40 -3.68
CA VAL A 213 26.64 -3.54 -4.88
C VAL A 213 28.12 -3.34 -5.25
N GLU A 214 29.00 -3.18 -4.27
CA GLU A 214 30.46 -3.02 -4.51
C GLU A 214 31.10 -4.25 -5.18
N LYS A 215 30.54 -5.46 -5.02
CA LYS A 215 31.00 -6.65 -5.74
C LYS A 215 30.76 -6.56 -7.26
N GLY A 216 29.78 -5.77 -7.70
CA GLY A 216 29.50 -5.47 -9.10
C GLY A 216 28.93 -6.62 -9.94
N ASN A 217 28.60 -7.76 -9.32
CA ASN A 217 28.02 -8.93 -9.98
C ASN A 217 26.56 -9.05 -9.61
N PHE A 218 25.67 -9.02 -10.60
CA PHE A 218 24.22 -9.02 -10.41
C PHE A 218 23.54 -10.03 -11.32
N ASP A 219 24.14 -11.21 -11.47
CA ASP A 219 23.46 -12.32 -12.12
C ASP A 219 22.43 -12.97 -11.17
N LYS A 220 21.62 -13.89 -11.70
CA LYS A 220 20.58 -14.55 -10.93
C LYS A 220 21.11 -15.28 -9.71
N SER A 221 22.28 -15.93 -9.82
CA SER A 221 22.88 -16.69 -8.72
C SER A 221 23.41 -15.79 -7.61
N ASP A 222 23.92 -14.61 -7.95
CA ASP A 222 24.37 -13.63 -6.96
C ASP A 222 23.19 -13.05 -6.17
N ILE A 223 22.09 -12.73 -6.85
CA ILE A 223 20.86 -12.24 -6.22
C ILE A 223 20.29 -13.27 -5.25
N LEU A 224 20.19 -14.55 -5.70
CA LEU A 224 19.68 -15.64 -4.86
C LEU A 224 20.56 -15.87 -3.63
N ARG A 225 21.88 -15.92 -3.81
CA ARG A 225 22.85 -16.10 -2.72
C ARG A 225 22.77 -14.95 -1.71
N PHE A 226 22.78 -13.71 -2.18
CA PHE A 226 22.68 -12.54 -1.30
C PHE A 226 21.35 -12.52 -0.53
N ALA A 227 20.23 -12.82 -1.19
CA ALA A 227 18.92 -12.90 -0.53
C ALA A 227 18.91 -13.98 0.57
N GLU A 228 19.55 -15.13 0.35
CA GLU A 228 19.71 -16.19 1.35
C GLU A 228 20.61 -15.74 2.52
N GLU A 229 21.75 -15.08 2.24
CA GLU A 229 22.69 -14.56 3.24
C GLU A 229 22.03 -13.58 4.22
N ILE A 230 21.07 -12.77 3.74
CA ILE A 230 20.38 -11.76 4.57
C ILE A 230 18.96 -12.15 4.99
N ASP A 231 18.56 -13.38 4.77
CA ASP A 231 17.24 -13.92 5.14
C ASP A 231 16.07 -13.09 4.60
N ILE A 232 16.01 -12.87 3.26
CA ILE A 232 14.91 -12.15 2.61
C ILE A 232 14.50 -12.84 1.31
N HIS A 233 13.28 -12.58 0.82
CA HIS A 233 12.86 -13.10 -0.48
C HIS A 233 13.63 -12.42 -1.63
N PRO A 234 14.12 -13.17 -2.65
CA PRO A 234 14.93 -12.63 -3.74
C PRO A 234 14.28 -11.50 -4.53
N SER A 235 12.94 -11.46 -4.61
CA SER A 235 12.22 -10.37 -5.26
C SER A 235 12.51 -9.00 -4.67
N VAL A 236 12.73 -8.93 -3.35
CA VAL A 236 13.03 -7.67 -2.65
C VAL A 236 14.40 -7.14 -3.07
N VAL A 237 15.41 -8.00 -3.16
CA VAL A 237 16.75 -7.64 -3.67
C VAL A 237 16.66 -7.18 -5.11
N LEU A 238 16.00 -7.97 -5.97
CA LEU A 238 15.81 -7.65 -7.38
C LEU A 238 15.06 -6.30 -7.55
N GLY A 239 13.96 -6.11 -6.81
CA GLY A 239 13.17 -4.89 -6.85
C GLY A 239 13.98 -3.64 -6.49
N ARG A 240 14.88 -3.74 -5.48
CA ARG A 240 15.78 -2.64 -5.10
C ARG A 240 16.79 -2.34 -6.22
N LEU A 241 17.46 -3.34 -6.77
CA LEU A 241 18.39 -3.15 -7.89
C LEU A 241 17.73 -2.52 -9.12
N GLN A 242 16.49 -2.91 -9.42
CA GLN A 242 15.72 -2.35 -10.54
C GLN A 242 15.26 -0.92 -10.26
N ASN A 243 14.81 -0.62 -9.05
CA ASN A 243 14.39 0.73 -8.66
C ASN A 243 15.56 1.72 -8.67
N GLU A 244 16.76 1.28 -8.31
CA GLU A 244 17.99 2.09 -8.34
C GLU A 244 18.65 2.14 -9.73
N GLY A 245 18.05 1.51 -10.75
CA GLY A 245 18.53 1.53 -12.14
C GLY A 245 19.78 0.68 -12.41
N ILE A 246 20.18 -0.18 -11.46
CA ILE A 246 21.31 -1.10 -11.62
C ILE A 246 20.93 -2.25 -12.56
N LEU A 247 19.70 -2.72 -12.50
CA LEU A 247 19.15 -3.72 -13.41
C LEU A 247 17.90 -3.20 -14.11
N SER A 248 17.68 -3.62 -15.35
CA SER A 248 16.46 -3.32 -16.08
C SER A 248 15.28 -4.16 -15.58
N PHE A 249 14.06 -3.64 -15.69
CA PHE A 249 12.84 -4.27 -15.18
C PHE A 249 12.43 -5.58 -15.89
N ASP A 250 13.04 -5.90 -17.03
CA ASP A 250 12.80 -7.14 -17.76
C ASP A 250 13.71 -8.31 -17.30
N ARG A 251 14.78 -8.01 -16.53
CA ARG A 251 15.70 -9.04 -16.01
C ARG A 251 15.08 -9.81 -14.84
N PHE A 252 15.23 -11.12 -14.87
CA PHE A 252 14.92 -12.06 -13.77
C PHE A 252 13.50 -11.98 -13.22
N ARG A 253 12.50 -11.74 -14.08
CA ARG A 253 11.08 -11.60 -13.67
C ARG A 253 10.55 -12.83 -12.92
N GLU A 254 11.11 -14.00 -13.20
CA GLU A 254 10.79 -15.26 -12.54
C GLU A 254 11.15 -15.30 -11.03
N LEU A 255 11.94 -14.34 -10.54
CA LEU A 255 12.20 -14.17 -9.11
C LEU A 255 11.09 -13.39 -8.37
N LYS A 256 10.13 -12.86 -9.11
CA LYS A 256 8.98 -12.13 -8.54
C LYS A 256 7.73 -12.98 -8.62
N GLU A 257 7.03 -13.07 -7.52
CA GLU A 257 5.70 -13.67 -7.42
C GLU A 257 4.61 -12.65 -7.68
N ASN A 258 3.44 -13.10 -8.12
CA ASN A 258 2.27 -12.24 -8.29
C ASN A 258 1.32 -12.41 -7.12
N TYR A 259 0.96 -11.31 -6.47
CA TYR A 259 -0.02 -11.27 -5.39
C TYR A 259 -1.30 -10.58 -5.86
N TYR A 260 -2.44 -11.16 -5.50
CA TYR A 260 -3.77 -10.63 -5.82
C TYR A 260 -4.60 -10.56 -4.55
N PHE A 261 -5.31 -9.47 -4.38
CA PHE A 261 -6.33 -9.40 -3.35
C PHE A 261 -7.66 -9.94 -3.91
N VAL A 262 -8.26 -10.86 -3.18
CA VAL A 262 -9.63 -11.34 -3.43
C VAL A 262 -10.55 -10.63 -2.45
N SER A 263 -11.65 -10.05 -2.97
CA SER A 263 -12.67 -9.33 -2.20
C SER A 263 -13.57 -10.28 -1.41
#